data_9e76af34c707443a764a18efe97f9616
#
_entry.id   9e76af34c707443a764a18efe97f9616
#
_cell.length_a   1.000
_cell.length_b   1.000
_cell.length_c   1.000
_cell.angle_alpha   90.00
_cell.angle_beta   90.00
_cell.angle_gamma   90.00
#
_symmetry.space_group_name_H-M   'P 1'
#
loop_
_entity.id
_entity.type
_entity.pdbx_description
1 polymer ?
#
loop_
_entity_poly.entity_id
_entity_poly.type
_entity_poly.pdbx_seq_one_letter_code
_entity_poly.pdbx_strand_id
1 'polypeptide(L)'
;MGIKRFKPYTPSRRQMTVSDFSEITKSTPEKSLVVHIKTTAGRNNQGKITVRHIGGGAKKKYRLIDFKRNKDGIPGVVAAIEYDPNRTANIALINYADGEKRYILAPNGLKVGTTIMSGAEAEVRVGNALPLSAIPVGAEIHNIEMVPGAGGQLVRSAGNVAQLMAKDAKYGTVRLPSGEMRLLPVKCKATIGQVGNIDHELINIGNAGKKRHMGIRPTVRGSVMNPNDHPHGGGEGRAHIGRPAPCTPWGKPALGYKTRKKHKASNKYIVRSRHK
;
A
#
# COMPACT_ATOMS: atom_id res chain seq x y z
N MET A 1 -3.75 -16.64 7.20
CA MET A 1 -4.51 -16.49 5.96
C MET A 1 -4.15 -17.62 5.01
N GLY A 2 -5.09 -18.17 4.27
CA GLY A 2 -4.82 -19.27 3.36
C GLY A 2 -4.89 -18.83 1.89
N ILE A 3 -4.14 -19.52 1.04
CA ILE A 3 -4.21 -19.36 -0.39
C ILE A 3 -4.95 -20.54 -1.00
N LYS A 4 -6.05 -20.27 -1.69
CA LYS A 4 -6.79 -21.28 -2.45
C LYS A 4 -6.16 -21.47 -3.82
N ARG A 5 -5.75 -22.71 -4.13
CA ARG A 5 -5.29 -23.14 -5.45
C ARG A 5 -6.45 -23.72 -6.25
N PHE A 6 -6.36 -23.64 -7.56
CA PHE A 6 -7.34 -24.22 -8.48
C PHE A 6 -6.82 -25.51 -9.11
N LYS A 7 -7.74 -26.42 -9.47
CA LYS A 7 -7.40 -27.60 -10.29
C LYS A 7 -6.93 -27.15 -11.69
N PRO A 8 -5.91 -27.80 -12.27
CA PRO A 8 -5.25 -27.35 -13.51
C PRO A 8 -6.01 -27.75 -14.78
N TYR A 9 -7.30 -27.43 -14.89
CA TYR A 9 -8.12 -27.77 -16.06
C TYR A 9 -7.76 -26.93 -17.31
N THR A 10 -7.22 -25.72 -17.13
CA THR A 10 -6.83 -24.82 -18.21
C THR A 10 -5.45 -24.23 -17.95
N PRO A 11 -4.72 -23.73 -19.00
CA PRO A 11 -3.41 -23.11 -18.83
C PRO A 11 -3.39 -21.99 -17.80
N SER A 12 -4.41 -21.15 -17.76
CA SER A 12 -4.51 -20.05 -16.79
C SER A 12 -4.77 -20.54 -15.35
N ARG A 13 -5.61 -21.59 -15.19
CA ARG A 13 -5.91 -22.16 -13.86
C ARG A 13 -4.76 -22.94 -13.25
N ARG A 14 -3.84 -23.45 -14.05
CA ARG A 14 -2.66 -24.20 -13.56
C ARG A 14 -1.85 -23.44 -12.52
N GLN A 15 -1.73 -22.13 -12.69
CA GLN A 15 -0.94 -21.26 -11.80
C GLN A 15 -1.78 -20.28 -11.00
N MET A 16 -3.09 -20.23 -11.23
CA MET A 16 -3.98 -19.26 -10.58
C MET A 16 -4.15 -19.60 -9.10
N THR A 17 -4.03 -18.58 -8.27
CA THR A 17 -4.33 -18.63 -6.83
C THR A 17 -5.18 -17.44 -6.44
N VAL A 18 -5.93 -17.57 -5.35
CA VAL A 18 -6.72 -16.49 -4.76
C VAL A 18 -6.65 -16.58 -3.24
N SER A 19 -6.91 -15.49 -2.55
CA SER A 19 -7.11 -15.50 -1.10
C SER A 19 -8.33 -16.36 -0.76
N ASP A 20 -8.28 -17.06 0.36
CA ASP A 20 -9.42 -17.82 0.91
C ASP A 20 -10.44 -16.92 1.64
N PHE A 21 -10.06 -15.66 1.92
CA PHE A 21 -10.87 -14.67 2.65
C PHE A 21 -11.28 -15.11 4.07
N SER A 22 -10.58 -16.06 4.68
CA SER A 22 -10.93 -16.63 6.00
C SER A 22 -10.97 -15.60 7.13
N GLU A 23 -10.20 -14.50 7.03
CA GLU A 23 -10.17 -13.42 8.03
C GLU A 23 -11.36 -12.47 7.91
N ILE A 24 -12.08 -12.48 6.79
CA ILE A 24 -13.17 -11.53 6.54
C ILE A 24 -14.43 -12.02 7.26
N THR A 25 -14.93 -11.16 8.16
CA THR A 25 -16.12 -11.47 8.97
C THR A 25 -17.39 -10.83 8.43
N LYS A 26 -17.28 -9.78 7.60
CA LYS A 26 -18.40 -9.05 7.01
C LYS A 26 -18.12 -8.70 5.56
N SER A 27 -19.05 -9.01 4.66
CA SER A 27 -18.92 -8.76 3.22
C SER A 27 -19.47 -7.41 2.76
N THR A 28 -20.44 -6.86 3.51
CA THR A 28 -21.12 -5.60 3.18
C THR A 28 -20.47 -4.44 3.93
N PRO A 29 -20.04 -3.36 3.23
CA PRO A 29 -19.44 -2.21 3.90
C PRO A 29 -20.47 -1.36 4.65
N GLU A 30 -20.01 -0.61 5.66
CA GLU A 30 -20.79 0.40 6.36
C GLU A 30 -21.14 1.54 5.40
N LYS A 31 -22.45 1.79 5.16
CA LYS A 31 -22.92 2.72 4.13
C LYS A 31 -22.46 4.15 4.36
N SER A 32 -22.45 4.61 5.61
CA SER A 32 -22.03 5.97 6.00
C SER A 32 -20.55 6.27 5.71
N LEU A 33 -19.70 5.23 5.64
CA LEU A 33 -18.27 5.34 5.43
C LEU A 33 -17.85 5.04 3.98
N VAL A 34 -18.80 4.98 3.05
CA VAL A 34 -18.54 4.67 1.64
C VAL A 34 -18.87 5.85 0.76
N VAL A 35 -17.90 6.24 -0.08
CA VAL A 35 -18.04 7.33 -1.05
C VAL A 35 -17.75 6.84 -2.46
N HIS A 36 -18.34 7.52 -3.45
CA HIS A 36 -18.01 7.29 -4.85
C HIS A 36 -16.86 8.21 -5.27
N ILE A 37 -15.76 7.61 -5.76
CA ILE A 37 -14.65 8.37 -6.34
C ILE A 37 -14.64 8.20 -7.86
N LYS A 38 -14.69 9.32 -8.59
CA LYS A 38 -14.56 9.32 -10.04
C LYS A 38 -13.14 8.89 -10.43
N THR A 39 -13.05 7.88 -11.28
CA THR A 39 -11.75 7.41 -11.80
C THR A 39 -11.36 8.27 -13.02
N THR A 40 -10.14 8.76 -13.01
CA THR A 40 -9.58 9.57 -14.12
C THR A 40 -8.89 8.72 -15.18
N ALA A 41 -8.77 7.40 -14.94
CA ALA A 41 -8.06 6.45 -15.82
C ALA A 41 -6.65 6.94 -16.23
N GLY A 42 -5.93 7.54 -15.27
CA GLY A 42 -4.57 8.04 -15.45
C GLY A 42 -4.45 9.34 -16.25
N ARG A 43 -5.57 10.05 -16.48
CA ARG A 43 -5.57 11.36 -17.14
C ARG A 43 -5.44 12.49 -16.12
N ASN A 44 -4.77 13.58 -16.53
CA ASN A 44 -4.71 14.82 -15.78
C ASN A 44 -5.96 15.70 -16.02
N ASN A 45 -5.97 16.92 -15.50
CA ASN A 45 -7.04 17.90 -15.69
C ASN A 45 -7.22 18.34 -17.15
N GLN A 46 -6.19 18.20 -18.00
CA GLN A 46 -6.23 18.49 -19.44
C GLN A 46 -6.64 17.28 -20.29
N GLY A 47 -6.98 16.13 -19.67
CA GLY A 47 -7.33 14.90 -20.37
C GLY A 47 -6.14 14.11 -20.94
N LYS A 48 -4.90 14.58 -20.74
CA LYS A 48 -3.69 13.89 -21.20
C LYS A 48 -3.31 12.75 -20.27
N ILE A 49 -2.86 11.63 -20.84
CA ILE A 49 -2.40 10.47 -20.06
C ILE A 49 -1.06 10.81 -19.39
N THR A 50 -1.06 10.89 -18.04
CA THR A 50 0.13 11.11 -17.23
C THR A 50 0.58 9.83 -16.51
N VAL A 51 -0.35 8.90 -16.27
CA VAL A 51 -0.08 7.57 -15.73
C VAL A 51 -0.60 6.53 -16.73
N ARG A 52 0.32 5.81 -17.39
CA ARG A 52 -0.01 4.81 -18.40
C ARG A 52 -0.56 3.52 -17.77
N HIS A 53 -1.22 2.71 -18.58
CA HIS A 53 -1.68 1.37 -18.27
C HIS A 53 -2.73 1.30 -17.13
N ILE A 54 -3.51 2.38 -16.93
CA ILE A 54 -4.61 2.43 -15.96
C ILE A 54 -5.92 2.74 -16.69
N GLY A 55 -7.01 2.09 -16.27
CA GLY A 55 -8.37 2.35 -16.73
C GLY A 55 -9.16 1.10 -17.07
N GLY A 56 -10.47 1.28 -17.26
CA GLY A 56 -11.40 0.20 -17.67
C GLY A 56 -11.60 -0.90 -16.61
N GLY A 57 -11.39 -0.62 -15.36
CA GLY A 57 -11.65 -1.54 -14.25
C GLY A 57 -13.10 -1.57 -13.80
N ALA A 58 -13.45 -2.52 -12.92
CA ALA A 58 -14.74 -2.57 -12.25
C ALA A 58 -15.00 -1.30 -11.45
N LYS A 59 -16.28 -0.88 -11.37
CA LYS A 59 -16.69 0.25 -10.52
C LYS A 59 -16.43 -0.09 -9.05
N LYS A 60 -15.63 0.73 -8.37
CA LYS A 60 -15.26 0.53 -6.97
C LYS A 60 -15.79 1.67 -6.12
N LYS A 61 -16.38 1.33 -4.98
CA LYS A 61 -16.70 2.30 -3.94
C LYS A 61 -15.47 2.45 -3.02
N TYR A 62 -15.18 3.67 -2.60
CA TYR A 62 -14.08 3.97 -1.70
C TYR A 62 -14.54 3.94 -0.25
N ARG A 63 -13.79 3.30 0.64
CA ARG A 63 -14.01 3.32 2.08
C ARG A 63 -13.18 4.43 2.70
N LEU A 64 -13.81 5.27 3.50
CA LEU A 64 -13.13 6.31 4.27
C LEU A 64 -12.33 5.65 5.39
N ILE A 65 -11.01 5.70 5.28
CA ILE A 65 -10.11 5.10 6.28
C ILE A 65 -9.56 6.20 7.17
N ASP A 66 -9.59 5.99 8.47
CA ASP A 66 -8.97 6.85 9.45
C ASP A 66 -7.45 6.60 9.50
N PHE A 67 -6.72 7.31 8.66
CA PHE A 67 -5.26 7.31 8.69
C PHE A 67 -4.69 8.21 9.79
N LYS A 68 -5.48 9.14 10.31
CA LYS A 68 -5.03 10.11 11.32
C LYS A 68 -5.04 9.55 12.73
N ARG A 69 -5.98 8.63 13.00
CA ARG A 69 -6.16 8.04 14.33
C ARG A 69 -6.21 9.13 15.42
N ASN A 70 -7.00 10.17 15.17
CA ASN A 70 -7.06 11.38 16.01
C ASN A 70 -8.11 11.31 17.13
N LYS A 71 -8.68 10.14 17.40
CA LYS A 71 -9.55 9.90 18.57
C LYS A 71 -8.71 9.41 19.75
N ASP A 72 -8.03 10.35 20.39
CA ASP A 72 -7.16 10.04 21.52
C ASP A 72 -8.01 9.81 22.80
N GLY A 73 -7.64 8.78 23.59
CA GLY A 73 -8.28 8.44 24.86
C GLY A 73 -9.65 7.76 24.73
N ILE A 74 -10.25 7.66 23.54
CA ILE A 74 -11.56 7.03 23.35
C ILE A 74 -11.37 5.58 22.92
N PRO A 75 -11.83 4.59 23.70
CA PRO A 75 -11.75 3.18 23.32
C PRO A 75 -12.72 2.88 22.19
N GLY A 76 -12.29 2.04 21.26
CA GLY A 76 -13.10 1.52 20.18
C GLY A 76 -13.01 0.01 20.10
N VAL A 77 -14.12 -0.66 19.81
CA VAL A 77 -14.20 -2.11 19.68
C VAL A 77 -14.19 -2.49 18.19
N VAL A 78 -13.39 -3.49 17.83
CA VAL A 78 -13.39 -4.07 16.48
C VAL A 78 -14.69 -4.81 16.23
N ALA A 79 -15.56 -4.24 15.40
CA ALA A 79 -16.87 -4.81 15.07
C ALA A 79 -16.79 -5.84 13.94
N ALA A 80 -15.95 -5.61 12.93
CA ALA A 80 -15.80 -6.51 11.78
C ALA A 80 -14.46 -6.29 11.06
N ILE A 81 -14.01 -7.32 10.35
CA ILE A 81 -12.91 -7.25 9.37
C ILE A 81 -13.53 -7.37 7.99
N GLU A 82 -13.19 -6.45 7.08
CA GLU A 82 -13.81 -6.33 5.76
C GLU A 82 -12.75 -6.24 4.64
N TYR A 83 -13.17 -6.67 3.44
CA TYR A 83 -12.38 -6.52 2.22
C TYR A 83 -12.53 -5.11 1.64
N ASP A 84 -11.42 -4.47 1.23
CA ASP A 84 -11.44 -3.21 0.47
C ASP A 84 -10.85 -3.41 -0.94
N PRO A 85 -11.62 -3.17 -2.03
CA PRO A 85 -11.13 -3.31 -3.40
C PRO A 85 -10.11 -2.23 -3.82
N ASN A 86 -9.88 -1.21 -2.99
CA ASN A 86 -8.99 -0.08 -3.30
C ASN A 86 -7.58 -0.25 -2.72
N ARG A 87 -7.38 -1.27 -1.88
CA ARG A 87 -6.10 -1.55 -1.23
C ARG A 87 -5.82 -3.03 -1.13
N THR A 88 -4.59 -3.38 -0.85
CA THR A 88 -4.16 -4.77 -0.68
C THR A 88 -4.44 -5.30 0.73
N ALA A 89 -4.43 -4.41 1.74
CA ALA A 89 -4.71 -4.73 3.13
C ALA A 89 -6.23 -4.86 3.38
N ASN A 90 -6.63 -5.75 4.28
CA ASN A 90 -7.97 -5.76 4.84
C ASN A 90 -8.17 -4.54 5.76
N ILE A 91 -9.42 -4.17 6.01
CA ILE A 91 -9.81 -3.06 6.88
C ILE A 91 -10.64 -3.58 8.05
N ALA A 92 -10.55 -2.92 9.19
CA ALA A 92 -11.36 -3.22 10.37
C ALA A 92 -12.35 -2.08 10.62
N LEU A 93 -13.61 -2.42 10.82
CA LEU A 93 -14.65 -1.49 11.27
C LEU A 93 -14.56 -1.37 12.78
N ILE A 94 -14.41 -0.16 13.27
CA ILE A 94 -14.31 0.15 14.70
C ILE A 94 -15.55 0.92 15.13
N ASN A 95 -16.20 0.45 16.19
CA ASN A 95 -17.23 1.16 16.90
C ASN A 95 -16.63 1.81 18.15
N TYR A 96 -16.57 3.12 18.17
CA TYR A 96 -16.08 3.88 19.33
C TYR A 96 -17.16 4.03 20.40
N ALA A 97 -16.75 4.22 21.65
CA ALA A 97 -17.64 4.39 22.80
C ALA A 97 -18.57 5.61 22.67
N ASP A 98 -18.16 6.63 21.89
CA ASP A 98 -18.97 7.81 21.56
C ASP A 98 -19.98 7.60 20.42
N GLY A 99 -20.14 6.37 19.92
CA GLY A 99 -21.07 6.00 18.85
C GLY A 99 -20.53 6.23 17.43
N GLU A 100 -19.38 6.88 17.23
CA GLU A 100 -18.78 7.07 15.90
C GLU A 100 -18.19 5.75 15.39
N LYS A 101 -18.37 5.50 14.11
CA LYS A 101 -17.75 4.36 13.41
C LYS A 101 -16.62 4.85 12.52
N ARG A 102 -15.49 4.14 12.49
CA ARG A 102 -14.40 4.40 11.57
C ARG A 102 -13.80 3.12 11.03
N TYR A 103 -13.25 3.18 9.83
CA TYR A 103 -12.39 2.12 9.31
C TYR A 103 -10.93 2.41 9.62
N ILE A 104 -10.19 1.38 9.99
CA ILE A 104 -8.72 1.40 10.09
C ILE A 104 -8.13 0.30 9.22
N LEU A 105 -6.81 0.33 8.99
CA LEU A 105 -6.10 -0.83 8.43
C LEU A 105 -6.13 -1.96 9.46
N ALA A 106 -6.49 -3.16 9.03
CA ALA A 106 -6.47 -4.34 9.90
C ALA A 106 -5.03 -4.84 10.07
N PRO A 107 -4.43 -4.76 11.27
CA PRO A 107 -3.16 -5.39 11.52
C PRO A 107 -3.28 -6.91 11.60
N ASN A 108 -2.17 -7.59 11.41
CA ASN A 108 -2.08 -9.03 11.54
C ASN A 108 -2.44 -9.49 12.96
N GLY A 109 -3.27 -10.52 13.08
CA GLY A 109 -3.70 -11.06 14.37
C GLY A 109 -4.82 -10.29 15.08
N LEU A 110 -5.34 -9.19 14.49
CA LEU A 110 -6.48 -8.48 15.05
C LEU A 110 -7.75 -9.35 14.95
N LYS A 111 -8.50 -9.41 16.04
CA LYS A 111 -9.76 -10.18 16.13
C LYS A 111 -10.95 -9.27 16.38
N VAL A 112 -12.14 -9.70 15.95
CA VAL A 112 -13.41 -9.06 16.33
C VAL A 112 -13.58 -9.09 17.84
N GLY A 113 -14.09 -8.03 18.44
CA GLY A 113 -14.23 -7.85 19.88
C GLY A 113 -12.97 -7.27 20.57
N THR A 114 -11.83 -7.17 19.88
CA THR A 114 -10.64 -6.54 20.47
C THR A 114 -10.88 -5.04 20.66
N THR A 115 -10.54 -4.52 21.83
CA THR A 115 -10.55 -3.08 22.12
C THR A 115 -9.24 -2.45 21.64
N ILE A 116 -9.35 -1.34 20.93
CA ILE A 116 -8.23 -0.53 20.46
C ILE A 116 -8.36 0.91 20.97
N MET A 117 -7.23 1.56 21.15
CA MET A 117 -7.15 2.95 21.59
C MET A 117 -6.07 3.72 20.82
N SER A 118 -6.21 5.04 20.77
CA SER A 118 -5.23 5.95 20.21
C SER A 118 -4.81 6.96 21.27
N GLY A 119 -3.57 7.45 21.20
CA GLY A 119 -3.06 8.46 22.12
C GLY A 119 -1.76 8.05 22.81
N ALA A 120 -1.18 8.99 23.58
CA ALA A 120 0.10 8.74 24.26
C ALA A 120 0.00 7.73 25.41
N GLU A 121 -1.18 7.65 26.04
CA GLU A 121 -1.48 6.76 27.17
C GLU A 121 -1.99 5.38 26.73
N ALA A 122 -2.15 5.16 25.41
CA ALA A 122 -2.59 3.88 24.91
C ALA A 122 -1.54 2.80 25.19
N GLU A 123 -1.97 1.60 25.57
CA GLU A 123 -1.08 0.46 25.75
C GLU A 123 -0.38 0.07 24.45
N VAL A 124 0.83 -0.49 24.55
CA VAL A 124 1.59 -1.00 23.40
C VAL A 124 1.02 -2.37 22.98
N ARG A 125 -0.17 -2.35 22.37
CA ARG A 125 -0.88 -3.52 21.82
C ARG A 125 -1.12 -3.40 20.33
N VAL A 126 -1.19 -4.53 19.64
CA VAL A 126 -1.47 -4.56 18.19
C VAL A 126 -2.79 -3.83 17.88
N GLY A 127 -2.74 -2.87 16.95
CA GLY A 127 -3.89 -2.06 16.54
C GLY A 127 -3.99 -0.70 17.24
N ASN A 128 -3.31 -0.51 18.36
CA ASN A 128 -3.25 0.80 19.03
C ASN A 128 -2.33 1.77 18.29
N ALA A 129 -2.70 3.06 18.29
CA ALA A 129 -1.93 4.11 17.64
C ALA A 129 -1.34 5.05 18.66
N LEU A 130 -0.01 5.15 18.68
CA LEU A 130 0.76 5.96 19.63
C LEU A 130 1.70 6.92 18.90
N PRO A 131 2.11 8.03 19.53
CA PRO A 131 3.25 8.80 19.06
C PRO A 131 4.53 7.96 19.18
N LEU A 132 5.50 8.17 18.28
CA LEU A 132 6.76 7.42 18.28
C LEU A 132 7.53 7.57 19.61
N SER A 133 7.33 8.67 20.33
CA SER A 133 7.89 8.89 21.67
C SER A 133 7.45 7.81 22.67
N ALA A 134 6.21 7.35 22.63
CA ALA A 134 5.63 6.35 23.53
C ALA A 134 5.88 4.91 23.11
N ILE A 135 6.29 4.67 21.84
CA ILE A 135 6.53 3.33 21.31
C ILE A 135 7.92 2.84 21.74
N PRO A 136 8.08 1.62 22.26
CA PRO A 136 9.39 1.06 22.61
C PRO A 136 10.27 0.85 21.38
N VAL A 137 11.58 0.96 21.57
CA VAL A 137 12.57 0.63 20.53
C VAL A 137 12.50 -0.85 20.22
N GLY A 138 12.65 -1.20 18.95
CA GLY A 138 12.51 -2.58 18.47
C GLY A 138 11.08 -2.95 18.05
N ALA A 139 10.06 -2.17 18.44
CA ALA A 139 8.67 -2.47 18.12
C ALA A 139 8.39 -2.43 16.60
N GLU A 140 7.53 -3.35 16.17
CA GLU A 140 6.97 -3.39 14.82
C GLU A 140 5.81 -2.41 14.71
N ILE A 141 5.83 -1.59 13.66
CA ILE A 141 4.86 -0.51 13.44
C ILE A 141 4.43 -0.41 11.98
N HIS A 142 3.24 0.11 11.77
CA HIS A 142 2.69 0.42 10.44
C HIS A 142 1.87 1.73 10.48
N ASN A 143 1.31 2.13 9.33
CA ASN A 143 0.50 3.37 9.20
C ASN A 143 1.19 4.59 9.82
N ILE A 144 2.45 4.82 9.44
CA ILE A 144 3.33 5.80 10.08
C ILE A 144 3.15 7.18 9.44
N GLU A 145 3.02 8.21 10.26
CA GLU A 145 3.02 9.59 9.82
C GLU A 145 4.43 10.07 9.42
N MET A 146 4.48 10.98 8.46
CA MET A 146 5.71 11.71 8.09
C MET A 146 5.75 13.11 8.70
N VAL A 147 4.59 13.69 8.92
CA VAL A 147 4.38 15.00 9.56
C VAL A 147 3.31 14.82 10.62
N PRO A 148 3.50 15.32 11.83
CA PRO A 148 2.52 15.18 12.92
C PRO A 148 1.13 15.66 12.50
N GLY A 149 0.10 14.86 12.75
CA GLY A 149 -1.31 15.15 12.45
C GLY A 149 -1.72 15.09 10.97
N ALA A 150 -0.79 14.82 10.06
CA ALA A 150 -1.12 14.67 8.62
C ALA A 150 -1.78 13.32 8.28
N GLY A 151 -1.72 12.36 9.20
CA GLY A 151 -2.16 10.99 9.00
C GLY A 151 -1.08 10.07 8.43
N GLY A 152 -1.24 8.76 8.66
CA GLY A 152 -0.27 7.76 8.24
C GLY A 152 -0.10 7.70 6.72
N GLN A 153 1.14 7.72 6.26
CA GLN A 153 1.50 7.71 4.84
C GLN A 153 2.41 6.53 4.48
N LEU A 154 3.23 6.09 5.42
CA LEU A 154 4.18 5.00 5.23
C LEU A 154 3.61 3.68 5.75
N VAL A 155 4.03 2.56 5.15
CA VAL A 155 3.75 1.19 5.61
C VAL A 155 2.25 0.92 5.76
N ARG A 156 1.52 0.94 4.62
CA ARG A 156 0.07 0.75 4.58
C ARG A 156 -0.38 -0.44 3.73
N SER A 157 0.52 -1.03 2.96
CA SER A 157 0.19 -2.16 2.10
C SER A 157 0.22 -3.48 2.88
N ALA A 158 -0.53 -4.47 2.40
CA ALA A 158 -0.61 -5.80 2.99
C ALA A 158 0.77 -6.39 3.30
N GLY A 159 0.92 -7.03 4.47
CA GLY A 159 2.14 -7.68 4.91
C GLY A 159 3.31 -6.76 5.25
N ASN A 160 3.19 -5.45 5.02
CA ASN A 160 4.29 -4.53 5.31
C ASN A 160 4.40 -4.22 6.80
N VAL A 161 5.64 -4.09 7.24
CA VAL A 161 6.02 -3.71 8.60
C VAL A 161 7.25 -2.81 8.56
N ALA A 162 7.34 -1.87 9.47
CA ALA A 162 8.54 -1.09 9.76
C ALA A 162 8.93 -1.32 11.21
N GLN A 163 10.17 -1.03 11.55
CA GLN A 163 10.70 -1.19 12.91
C GLN A 163 11.26 0.13 13.41
N LEU A 164 10.93 0.49 14.64
CA LEU A 164 11.52 1.63 15.33
C LEU A 164 12.89 1.21 15.89
N MET A 165 13.98 1.73 15.32
CA MET A 165 15.35 1.31 15.66
C MET A 165 15.95 2.11 16.80
N ALA A 166 15.67 3.41 16.87
CA ALA A 166 16.19 4.31 17.92
C ALA A 166 15.26 5.51 18.09
N LYS A 167 15.35 6.17 19.24
CA LYS A 167 14.64 7.42 19.56
C LYS A 167 15.59 8.42 20.16
N ASP A 168 15.56 9.65 19.65
CA ASP A 168 16.18 10.82 20.23
C ASP A 168 15.10 11.80 20.69
N ALA A 169 15.46 12.92 21.29
CA ALA A 169 14.52 13.93 21.78
C ALA A 169 13.61 14.51 20.69
N LYS A 170 14.08 14.61 19.44
CA LYS A 170 13.35 15.22 18.32
C LYS A 170 12.92 14.22 17.26
N TYR A 171 13.69 13.16 17.01
CA TYR A 171 13.49 12.21 15.92
C TYR A 171 13.55 10.76 16.37
N GLY A 172 12.73 9.94 15.77
CA GLY A 172 12.84 8.49 15.80
C GLY A 172 13.42 7.96 14.50
N THR A 173 14.37 7.02 14.59
CA THR A 173 14.94 6.31 13.44
C THR A 173 14.09 5.08 13.13
N VAL A 174 13.47 5.07 11.96
CA VAL A 174 12.58 3.98 11.52
C VAL A 174 13.20 3.27 10.33
N ARG A 175 13.31 1.93 10.41
CA ARG A 175 13.66 1.04 9.31
C ARG A 175 12.40 0.70 8.53
N LEU A 176 12.33 1.14 7.27
CA LEU A 176 11.22 0.89 6.36
C LEU A 176 11.31 -0.51 5.70
N PRO A 177 10.21 -1.04 5.13
CA PRO A 177 10.22 -2.33 4.40
C PRO A 177 11.23 -2.39 3.26
N SER A 178 11.56 -1.23 2.66
CA SER A 178 12.58 -1.12 1.61
C SER A 178 14.02 -1.27 2.10
N GLY A 179 14.25 -1.35 3.43
CA GLY A 179 15.58 -1.31 4.07
C GLY A 179 16.12 0.10 4.30
N GLU A 180 15.44 1.16 3.81
CA GLU A 180 15.82 2.55 4.08
C GLU A 180 15.61 2.87 5.57
N MET A 181 16.62 3.47 6.20
CA MET A 181 16.51 4.01 7.57
C MET A 181 16.28 5.52 7.50
N ARG A 182 15.18 5.95 8.13
CA ARG A 182 14.71 7.33 8.01
C ARG A 182 14.38 7.94 9.36
N LEU A 183 14.73 9.23 9.52
CA LEU A 183 14.35 10.05 10.65
C LEU A 183 12.91 10.55 10.49
N LEU A 184 12.10 10.36 11.52
CA LEU A 184 10.75 10.89 11.63
C LEU A 184 10.59 11.63 12.96
N PRO A 185 9.85 12.77 13.00
CA PRO A 185 9.60 13.46 14.25
C PRO A 185 8.95 12.53 15.28
N VAL A 186 9.40 12.56 16.53
CA VAL A 186 8.85 11.67 17.60
C VAL A 186 7.38 11.94 17.93
N LYS A 187 6.86 13.11 17.55
CA LYS A 187 5.43 13.46 17.67
C LYS A 187 4.55 12.76 16.62
N CYS A 188 5.14 12.19 15.55
CA CYS A 188 4.40 11.44 14.55
C CYS A 188 3.78 10.18 15.16
N LYS A 189 2.53 9.90 14.80
CA LYS A 189 1.83 8.68 15.22
C LYS A 189 2.18 7.51 14.32
N ALA A 190 2.17 6.32 14.91
CA ALA A 190 2.23 5.05 14.21
C ALA A 190 1.32 4.04 14.90
N THR A 191 0.87 3.03 14.16
CA THR A 191 0.07 1.92 14.71
C THR A 191 0.97 0.72 14.98
N ILE A 192 0.80 0.08 16.13
CA ILE A 192 1.58 -1.10 16.54
C ILE A 192 1.19 -2.32 15.72
N GLY A 193 2.20 -3.10 15.34
CA GLY A 193 2.08 -4.38 14.64
C GLY A 193 2.31 -4.29 13.13
N GLN A 194 2.21 -5.41 12.46
CA GLN A 194 2.32 -5.59 11.01
C GLN A 194 0.95 -5.44 10.34
N VAL A 195 0.89 -4.93 9.11
CA VAL A 195 -0.35 -4.90 8.31
C VAL A 195 -0.78 -6.33 7.98
N GLY A 196 -2.05 -6.67 8.14
CA GLY A 196 -2.62 -7.97 7.82
C GLY A 196 -2.58 -8.33 6.32
N ASN A 197 -3.21 -9.47 5.95
CA ASN A 197 -3.23 -10.02 4.59
C ASN A 197 -1.81 -10.32 4.04
N ILE A 198 -0.98 -10.96 4.85
CA ILE A 198 0.45 -11.21 4.58
C ILE A 198 0.65 -11.95 3.25
N ASP A 199 -0.19 -12.96 2.96
CA ASP A 199 -0.06 -13.82 1.77
C ASP A 199 -0.52 -13.13 0.46
N HIS A 200 -0.89 -11.84 0.50
CA HIS A 200 -1.38 -11.14 -0.68
C HIS A 200 -0.39 -11.13 -1.85
N GLU A 201 0.91 -11.06 -1.58
CA GLU A 201 1.95 -11.06 -2.62
C GLU A 201 2.10 -12.41 -3.33
N LEU A 202 1.68 -13.51 -2.67
CA LEU A 202 1.76 -14.87 -3.21
C LEU A 202 0.59 -15.19 -4.17
N ILE A 203 -0.36 -14.26 -4.33
CA ILE A 203 -1.52 -14.45 -5.21
C ILE A 203 -1.09 -14.33 -6.67
N ASN A 204 -1.29 -15.40 -7.43
CA ASN A 204 -1.10 -15.41 -8.87
C ASN A 204 -2.45 -15.22 -9.58
N ILE A 205 -2.60 -14.09 -10.27
CA ILE A 205 -3.85 -13.73 -10.95
C ILE A 205 -4.18 -14.69 -12.08
N GLY A 206 -3.16 -15.20 -12.80
CA GLY A 206 -3.26 -16.25 -13.84
C GLY A 206 -4.04 -15.87 -15.11
N ASN A 207 -4.82 -14.78 -15.10
CA ASN A 207 -5.72 -14.39 -16.20
C ASN A 207 -5.64 -12.89 -16.52
N ALA A 208 -5.47 -12.56 -17.81
CA ALA A 208 -5.39 -11.19 -18.31
C ALA A 208 -6.70 -10.42 -18.08
N GLY A 209 -7.86 -11.07 -18.23
CA GLY A 209 -9.17 -10.48 -18.00
C GLY A 209 -9.35 -10.03 -16.54
N LYS A 210 -8.88 -10.81 -15.57
CA LYS A 210 -8.90 -10.43 -14.15
C LYS A 210 -8.04 -9.19 -13.89
N LYS A 211 -6.86 -9.07 -14.51
CA LYS A 211 -6.06 -7.83 -14.47
C LYS A 211 -6.82 -6.64 -15.07
N ARG A 212 -7.54 -6.85 -16.17
CA ARG A 212 -8.39 -5.81 -16.79
C ARG A 212 -9.47 -5.33 -15.84
N HIS A 213 -10.16 -6.23 -15.14
CA HIS A 213 -11.17 -5.87 -14.13
C HIS A 213 -10.56 -5.10 -12.94
N MET A 214 -9.29 -5.33 -12.61
CA MET A 214 -8.57 -4.54 -11.60
C MET A 214 -8.23 -3.11 -12.06
N GLY A 215 -8.43 -2.79 -13.33
CA GLY A 215 -8.13 -1.49 -13.92
C GLY A 215 -6.75 -1.38 -14.55
N ILE A 216 -6.05 -2.49 -14.72
CA ILE A 216 -4.73 -2.54 -15.34
C ILE A 216 -4.90 -2.83 -16.84
N ARG A 217 -4.49 -1.88 -17.69
CA ARG A 217 -4.49 -2.04 -19.14
C ARG A 217 -3.26 -2.83 -19.61
N PRO A 218 -3.33 -3.50 -20.77
CA PRO A 218 -2.19 -4.18 -21.36
C PRO A 218 -1.02 -3.24 -21.61
N THR A 219 0.20 -3.77 -21.48
CA THR A 219 1.45 -3.07 -21.78
C THR A 219 2.01 -3.61 -23.09
N VAL A 220 2.26 -2.72 -24.05
CA VAL A 220 2.89 -3.04 -25.34
C VAL A 220 4.41 -2.81 -25.18
N ARG A 221 5.21 -3.75 -25.67
CA ARG A 221 6.68 -3.65 -25.68
C ARG A 221 7.12 -2.60 -26.70
N GLY A 222 8.15 -1.82 -26.37
CA GLY A 222 8.71 -0.83 -27.31
C GLY A 222 9.23 -1.42 -28.61
N SER A 223 9.73 -2.66 -28.60
CA SER A 223 10.25 -3.36 -29.79
C SER A 223 9.20 -3.76 -30.84
N VAL A 224 7.90 -3.66 -30.53
CA VAL A 224 6.80 -3.92 -31.49
C VAL A 224 6.10 -2.63 -31.92
N MET A 225 6.67 -1.49 -31.58
CA MET A 225 6.21 -0.16 -32.00
C MET A 225 7.01 0.32 -33.22
N ASN A 226 6.54 1.40 -33.83
CA ASN A 226 7.27 2.07 -34.90
C ASN A 226 8.47 2.86 -34.34
N PRO A 227 9.49 3.18 -35.18
CA PRO A 227 10.66 3.95 -34.74
C PRO A 227 10.34 5.32 -34.16
N ASN A 228 9.25 5.97 -34.62
CA ASN A 228 8.78 7.26 -34.12
C ASN A 228 8.11 7.17 -32.73
N ASP A 229 7.58 5.99 -32.36
CA ASP A 229 6.83 5.81 -31.12
C ASP A 229 7.72 5.39 -29.94
N HIS A 230 8.81 4.68 -30.25
CA HIS A 230 9.71 4.15 -29.22
C HIS A 230 11.15 4.00 -29.73
N PRO A 231 12.19 4.32 -28.92
CA PRO A 231 13.60 4.12 -29.28
C PRO A 231 14.00 2.67 -29.63
N HIS A 232 13.18 1.69 -29.28
CA HIS A 232 13.38 0.28 -29.63
C HIS A 232 12.48 -0.17 -30.81
N GLY A 233 11.77 0.75 -31.43
CA GLY A 233 10.84 0.44 -32.53
C GLY A 233 11.57 0.23 -33.86
N GLY A 234 10.87 -0.42 -34.79
CA GLY A 234 11.36 -0.74 -36.11
C GLY A 234 12.06 -2.09 -36.22
N GLY A 235 12.51 -2.43 -37.43
CA GLY A 235 13.15 -3.69 -37.78
C GLY A 235 12.17 -4.73 -38.31
N GLU A 236 12.74 -5.82 -38.86
CA GLU A 236 12.01 -6.96 -39.36
C GLU A 236 11.80 -8.05 -38.30
N GLY A 237 10.61 -8.63 -38.26
CA GLY A 237 10.26 -9.71 -37.33
C GLY A 237 10.51 -9.39 -35.87
N ARG A 238 11.30 -10.23 -35.18
CA ARG A 238 11.67 -10.04 -33.79
C ARG A 238 13.02 -9.31 -33.69
N ALA A 239 13.00 -8.00 -33.88
CA ALA A 239 14.20 -7.18 -33.82
C ALA A 239 14.76 -7.08 -32.37
N HIS A 240 16.08 -7.01 -32.28
CA HIS A 240 16.81 -6.75 -31.04
C HIS A 240 16.73 -5.25 -30.66
N ILE A 241 17.06 -4.94 -29.41
CA ILE A 241 17.02 -3.56 -28.90
C ILE A 241 18.00 -2.63 -29.61
N GLY A 242 19.15 -3.15 -30.12
CA GLY A 242 20.15 -2.38 -30.88
C GLY A 242 20.81 -1.25 -30.12
N ARG A 243 20.72 -1.22 -28.78
CA ARG A 243 21.29 -0.18 -27.90
C ARG A 243 22.04 -0.82 -26.74
N PRO A 244 23.06 -0.13 -26.16
CA PRO A 244 23.82 -0.66 -25.03
C PRO A 244 22.96 -1.01 -23.81
N ALA A 245 21.82 -0.32 -23.62
CA ALA A 245 20.88 -0.56 -22.53
C ALA A 245 19.44 -0.31 -22.98
N PRO A 246 18.45 -0.99 -22.35
CA PRO A 246 17.05 -0.72 -22.60
C PRO A 246 16.70 0.74 -22.24
N CYS A 247 15.88 1.38 -23.10
CA CYS A 247 15.43 2.76 -22.93
C CYS A 247 13.94 2.84 -22.64
N THR A 248 13.54 3.92 -21.96
CA THR A 248 12.16 4.36 -21.85
C THR A 248 11.69 4.96 -23.18
N PRO A 249 10.36 5.17 -23.41
CA PRO A 249 9.86 5.87 -24.60
C PRO A 249 10.47 7.25 -24.84
N TRP A 250 11.01 7.87 -23.81
CA TRP A 250 11.69 9.20 -23.88
C TRP A 250 13.21 9.10 -23.98
N GLY A 251 13.75 7.94 -24.31
CA GLY A 251 15.19 7.74 -24.55
C GLY A 251 16.07 7.62 -23.31
N LYS A 252 15.51 7.70 -22.10
CA LYS A 252 16.29 7.53 -20.86
C LYS A 252 16.53 6.04 -20.56
N PRO A 253 17.66 5.66 -19.93
CA PRO A 253 17.88 4.28 -19.48
C PRO A 253 16.70 3.76 -18.63
N ALA A 254 16.18 2.58 -18.95
CA ALA A 254 15.02 2.00 -18.27
C ALA A 254 15.39 1.26 -16.98
N LEU A 255 16.60 0.70 -16.89
CA LEU A 255 17.07 -0.11 -15.76
C LEU A 255 18.28 0.56 -15.09
N GLY A 256 18.34 0.45 -13.75
CA GLY A 256 19.48 0.90 -12.96
C GLY A 256 19.64 2.43 -12.81
N TYR A 257 18.85 3.23 -13.50
CA TYR A 257 18.96 4.69 -13.46
C TYR A 257 18.38 5.25 -12.16
N LYS A 258 19.21 6.02 -11.42
CA LYS A 258 18.78 6.68 -10.17
C LYS A 258 17.93 7.91 -10.50
N THR A 259 16.60 7.82 -10.33
CA THR A 259 15.64 8.89 -10.68
C THR A 259 15.44 9.91 -9.55
N ARG A 260 15.86 9.61 -8.32
CA ARG A 260 15.76 10.56 -7.20
C ARG A 260 16.67 11.75 -7.43
N LYS A 261 16.12 12.97 -7.33
CA LYS A 261 16.91 14.21 -7.44
C LYS A 261 17.99 14.25 -6.36
N LYS A 262 19.25 14.60 -6.73
CA LYS A 262 20.40 14.66 -5.81
C LYS A 262 20.17 15.64 -4.65
N HIS A 263 19.59 16.82 -4.94
CA HIS A 263 19.36 17.91 -3.98
C HIS A 263 17.90 17.97 -3.49
N LYS A 264 17.30 16.83 -3.14
CA LYS A 264 15.97 16.81 -2.57
C LYS A 264 16.02 17.16 -1.07
N ALA A 265 15.21 18.13 -0.61
CA ALA A 265 15.19 18.59 0.78
C ALA A 265 15.01 17.44 1.80
N SER A 266 14.26 16.39 1.44
CA SER A 266 14.06 15.22 2.30
C SER A 266 15.27 14.28 2.42
N ASN A 267 16.40 14.55 1.74
CA ASN A 267 17.61 13.73 1.87
C ASN A 267 18.21 13.81 3.28
N LYS A 268 18.09 14.95 3.96
CA LYS A 268 18.56 15.15 5.33
C LYS A 268 17.92 14.20 6.37
N TYR A 269 16.78 13.61 6.02
CA TYR A 269 16.07 12.65 6.89
C TYR A 269 16.41 11.20 6.58
N ILE A 270 17.28 10.91 5.62
CA ILE A 270 17.71 9.54 5.27
C ILE A 270 19.03 9.26 5.94
N VAL A 271 19.04 8.37 6.93
CA VAL A 271 20.24 7.93 7.64
C VAL A 271 20.99 6.89 6.79
N ARG A 272 20.24 5.92 6.26
CA ARG A 272 20.80 4.86 5.40
C ARG A 272 19.90 4.64 4.19
N SER A 273 20.48 4.72 3.00
CA SER A 273 19.78 4.43 1.76
C SER A 273 19.54 2.92 1.58
N ARG A 274 18.47 2.54 0.88
CA ARG A 274 18.16 1.16 0.51
C ARG A 274 19.21 0.51 -0.44
N HIS A 275 20.05 1.29 -1.07
CA HIS A 275 21.05 0.85 -2.07
C HIS A 275 22.46 0.71 -1.52
N LYS A 276 22.63 0.65 -0.22
CA LYS A 276 23.90 0.36 0.42
C LYS A 276 23.87 -0.97 1.12
#